data_168d48d3b7e48867423023dd358cd454
#
_entry.id   168d48d3b7e48867423023dd358cd454
#
_cell.length_a   1.000
_cell.length_b   1.000
_cell.length_c   1.000
_cell.angle_alpha   90.00
_cell.angle_beta   90.00
_cell.angle_gamma   90.00
#
_symmetry.space_group_name_H-M   'P 1'
#
loop_
_entity.id
_entity.type
_entity.pdbx_description
1 polymer ?
#
loop_
_entity_poly.entity_id
_entity_poly.type
_entity_poly.pdbx_seq_one_letter_code
_entity_poly.pdbx_strand_id
1 'polypeptide(L)'
;MSHFTHIKTRFQNLFYLEKALNRLKISYTEQKENISNTTSKNLIIPQSNGYDIEFAWNNQEYELIVDMSFWEQPYPIESFIDKISQQYAGEVIIGESQKIGFQPIQYQQNTDGSNTLVLERWNNQ
;
A
#
# COMPACT_ATOMS: atom_id res chain seq x y z
N MET A 1 20.05 14.44 -14.98
CA MET A 1 19.58 14.77 -13.64
C MET A 1 18.30 14.06 -13.33
N SER A 2 18.27 13.39 -12.20
CA SER A 2 17.06 12.70 -11.76
C SER A 2 16.11 13.69 -11.09
N HIS A 3 14.84 13.64 -11.45
CA HIS A 3 13.81 14.45 -10.82
C HIS A 3 12.84 13.52 -10.12
N PHE A 4 12.87 13.53 -8.79
CA PHE A 4 11.97 12.72 -8.00
C PHE A 4 10.67 13.46 -7.75
N THR A 5 9.57 12.76 -7.98
CA THR A 5 8.23 13.25 -7.68
C THR A 5 7.78 12.61 -6.39
N HIS A 6 7.28 13.41 -5.46
CA HIS A 6 6.72 12.96 -4.19
C HIS A 6 5.21 13.04 -4.27
N ILE A 7 4.55 11.91 -4.10
CA ILE A 7 3.09 11.83 -4.20
C ILE A 7 2.53 11.38 -2.86
N LYS A 8 1.63 12.16 -2.29
CA LYS A 8 0.96 11.82 -1.05
C LYS A 8 -0.07 10.73 -1.30
N THR A 9 -0.01 9.66 -0.51
CA THR A 9 -0.85 8.49 -0.71
C THR A 9 -1.97 8.34 0.32
N ARG A 10 -1.85 9.01 1.46
CA ARG A 10 -2.72 8.84 2.63
C ARG A 10 -2.60 7.48 3.30
N PHE A 11 -1.60 6.69 2.93
CA PHE A 11 -1.35 5.41 3.61
C PHE A 11 -0.62 5.69 4.92
N GLN A 12 -1.27 5.42 6.04
CA GLN A 12 -0.74 5.74 7.36
C GLN A 12 -0.28 4.51 8.14
N ASN A 13 -0.68 3.33 7.72
CA ASN A 13 -0.41 2.10 8.44
C ASN A 13 0.45 1.17 7.59
N LEU A 14 1.68 0.93 8.04
CA LEU A 14 2.64 0.08 7.33
C LEU A 14 2.13 -1.35 7.18
N PHE A 15 1.50 -1.89 8.21
CA PHE A 15 1.00 -3.26 8.19
C PHE A 15 -0.01 -3.46 7.05
N TYR A 16 -0.95 -2.54 6.90
CA TYR A 16 -1.94 -2.63 5.82
C TYR A 16 -1.34 -2.33 4.45
N LEU A 17 -0.36 -1.45 4.39
CA LEU A 17 0.34 -1.17 3.13
C LEU A 17 1.11 -2.41 2.65
N GLU A 18 1.84 -3.06 3.56
CA GLU A 18 2.54 -4.29 3.22
C GLU A 18 1.58 -5.39 2.79
N LYS A 19 0.45 -5.54 3.49
CA LYS A 19 -0.57 -6.51 3.09
C LYS A 19 -1.12 -6.23 1.70
N ALA A 20 -1.37 -4.96 1.39
CA ALA A 20 -1.86 -4.58 0.07
C ALA A 20 -0.86 -4.94 -1.03
N LEU A 21 0.42 -4.63 -0.81
CA LEU A 21 1.47 -4.98 -1.77
C LEU A 21 1.59 -6.49 -1.95
N ASN A 22 1.53 -7.24 -0.86
CA ASN A 22 1.59 -8.71 -0.91
C ASN A 22 0.41 -9.30 -1.67
N ARG A 23 -0.80 -8.79 -1.45
CA ARG A 23 -2.00 -9.24 -2.15
C ARG A 23 -1.91 -8.98 -3.65
N LEU A 24 -1.31 -7.86 -4.03
CA LEU A 24 -1.12 -7.50 -5.43
C LEU A 24 0.10 -8.17 -6.04
N LYS A 25 0.85 -8.94 -5.25
CA LYS A 25 2.07 -9.64 -5.67
C LYS A 25 3.14 -8.65 -6.16
N ILE A 26 3.20 -7.49 -5.51
CA ILE A 26 4.24 -6.51 -5.75
C ILE A 26 5.39 -6.78 -4.80
N SER A 27 6.55 -7.11 -5.35
CA SER A 27 7.74 -7.37 -4.55
C SER A 27 8.33 -6.08 -4.00
N TYR A 28 8.76 -6.11 -2.75
CA TYR A 28 9.38 -4.95 -2.12
C TYR A 28 10.40 -5.42 -1.10
N THR A 29 11.30 -4.52 -0.72
CA THR A 29 12.23 -4.71 0.39
C THR A 29 12.00 -3.62 1.41
N GLU A 30 12.33 -3.91 2.68
CA GLU A 30 12.22 -2.93 3.75
C GLU A 30 13.56 -2.25 3.96
N GLN A 31 13.53 -0.94 4.15
CA GLN A 31 14.70 -0.16 4.51
C GLN A 31 14.39 0.63 5.77
N LYS A 32 15.20 0.42 6.81
CA LYS A 32 15.04 1.15 8.06
C LYS A 32 15.83 2.44 8.00
N GLU A 33 15.19 3.52 8.42
CA GLU A 33 15.81 4.83 8.49
C GLU A 33 15.67 5.36 9.91
N ASN A 34 16.80 5.74 10.51
CA ASN A 34 16.84 6.32 11.84
C ASN A 34 17.03 7.83 11.75
N ILE A 35 15.99 8.56 12.06
CA ILE A 35 16.04 10.02 12.10
C ILE A 35 15.60 10.46 13.50
N SER A 36 16.47 11.19 14.21
CA SER A 36 16.13 11.84 15.49
C SER A 36 15.48 10.89 16.50
N ASN A 37 16.10 9.73 16.77
CA ASN A 37 15.64 8.72 17.72
C ASN A 37 14.33 8.02 17.30
N THR A 38 13.82 8.27 16.11
CA THR A 38 12.65 7.59 15.56
C THR A 38 13.12 6.63 14.47
N THR A 39 12.67 5.38 14.54
CA THR A 39 12.93 4.40 13.50
C THR A 39 11.71 4.32 12.60
N SER A 40 11.87 4.63 11.33
CA SER A 40 10.82 4.43 10.33
C SER A 40 11.28 3.38 9.32
N LYS A 41 10.32 2.65 8.77
CA LYS A 41 10.58 1.69 7.71
C LYS A 41 10.06 2.27 6.40
N ASN A 42 10.94 2.31 5.41
CA ASN A 42 10.56 2.64 4.05
C ASN A 42 10.48 1.36 3.24
N LEU A 43 9.64 1.36 2.22
CA LEU A 43 9.49 0.20 1.34
C LEU A 43 10.05 0.56 -0.03
N ILE A 44 10.90 -0.32 -0.56
CA ILE A 44 11.54 -0.13 -1.85
C ILE A 44 11.00 -1.17 -2.82
N ILE A 45 10.44 -0.71 -3.92
CA ILE A 45 9.95 -1.57 -4.99
C ILE A 45 10.98 -1.50 -6.12
N PRO A 46 11.76 -2.57 -6.34
CA PRO A 46 12.80 -2.54 -7.36
C PRO A 46 12.21 -2.53 -8.77
N GLN A 47 12.86 -1.78 -9.65
CA GLN A 47 12.59 -1.82 -11.09
C GLN A 47 13.82 -2.33 -11.81
N SER A 48 13.62 -2.98 -12.96
CA SER A 48 14.71 -3.60 -13.71
C SER A 48 15.74 -2.58 -14.20
N ASN A 49 15.35 -1.32 -14.35
CA ASN A 49 16.25 -0.25 -14.77
C ASN A 49 17.08 0.35 -13.62
N GLY A 50 16.89 -0.13 -12.40
CA GLY A 50 17.61 0.37 -11.23
C GLY A 50 17.05 1.64 -10.61
N TYR A 51 16.01 2.24 -11.21
CA TYR A 51 15.34 3.42 -10.65
C TYR A 51 14.15 2.96 -9.82
N ASP A 52 14.42 2.60 -8.57
CA ASP A 52 13.45 1.97 -7.70
C ASP A 52 12.37 2.95 -7.24
N ILE A 53 11.19 2.40 -6.98
CA ILE A 53 10.07 3.16 -6.42
C ILE A 53 10.16 3.03 -4.91
N GLU A 54 9.88 4.12 -4.18
CA GLU A 54 9.97 4.10 -2.72
C GLU A 54 8.69 4.61 -2.09
N PHE A 55 8.25 3.92 -1.03
CA PHE A 55 7.27 4.46 -0.09
C PHE A 55 8.03 4.91 1.15
N ALA A 56 8.06 6.21 1.40
CA ALA A 56 8.81 6.81 2.50
C ALA A 56 7.88 7.51 3.49
N TRP A 57 8.13 7.28 4.78
CA TRP A 57 7.35 7.88 5.85
C TRP A 57 7.73 9.36 6.03
N ASN A 58 6.72 10.25 6.02
CA ASN A 58 6.93 11.69 6.15
C ASN A 58 6.44 12.26 7.49
N ASN A 59 6.25 11.41 8.50
CA ASN A 59 5.70 11.71 9.83
C ASN A 59 4.17 11.79 9.88
N GLN A 60 3.49 11.69 8.75
CA GLN A 60 2.03 11.69 8.68
C GLN A 60 1.49 10.55 7.84
N GLU A 61 2.17 10.25 6.76
CA GLU A 61 1.75 9.22 5.81
C GLU A 61 2.95 8.76 5.00
N TYR A 62 2.75 7.72 4.21
CA TYR A 62 3.76 7.27 3.25
C TYR A 62 3.63 8.07 1.96
N GLU A 63 4.74 8.65 1.51
CA GLU A 63 4.81 9.28 0.20
C GLU A 63 5.37 8.29 -0.80
N LEU A 64 4.81 8.29 -1.99
CA LEU A 64 5.38 7.55 -3.11
C LEU A 64 6.41 8.45 -3.77
N ILE A 65 7.67 8.00 -3.78
CA ILE A 65 8.79 8.73 -4.37
C ILE A 65 9.22 7.98 -5.62
N VAL A 66 9.18 8.64 -6.75
CA VAL A 66 9.46 8.00 -8.03
C VAL A 66 10.06 9.02 -9.00
N ASP A 67 10.96 8.54 -9.85
CA ASP A 67 11.41 9.32 -11.00
C ASP A 67 10.49 8.98 -12.18
N MET A 68 9.65 9.93 -12.56
CA MET A 68 8.64 9.72 -13.59
C MET A 68 9.24 9.39 -14.94
N SER A 69 10.46 9.87 -15.23
CA SER A 69 11.14 9.61 -16.47
C SER A 69 11.57 8.14 -16.63
N PHE A 70 11.65 7.41 -15.52
CA PHE A 70 12.11 6.03 -15.47
C PHE A 70 11.06 5.08 -14.92
N TRP A 71 9.79 5.46 -15.05
CA TRP A 71 8.68 4.60 -14.66
C TRP A 71 8.60 3.38 -15.56
N GLU A 72 8.71 2.18 -14.98
CA GLU A 72 8.80 0.92 -15.73
C GLU A 72 7.71 -0.09 -15.35
N GLN A 73 6.60 0.39 -14.86
CA GLN A 73 5.48 -0.49 -14.56
C GLN A 73 4.56 -0.62 -15.79
N PRO A 74 3.82 -1.73 -15.92
CA PRO A 74 2.99 -1.99 -17.11
C PRO A 74 1.76 -1.08 -17.24
N TYR A 75 1.52 -0.20 -16.28
CA TYR A 75 0.39 0.72 -16.27
C TYR A 75 0.82 2.09 -15.75
N PRO A 76 0.03 3.15 -16.00
CA PRO A 76 0.35 4.49 -15.50
C PRO A 76 0.41 4.56 -13.99
N ILE A 77 1.14 5.56 -13.46
CA ILE A 77 1.33 5.72 -12.03
C ILE A 77 0.01 5.93 -11.29
N GLU A 78 -0.95 6.60 -11.89
CA GLU A 78 -2.27 6.81 -11.30
C GLU A 78 -2.98 5.48 -11.09
N SER A 79 -2.92 4.60 -12.07
CA SER A 79 -3.49 3.24 -11.97
C SER A 79 -2.77 2.41 -10.93
N PHE A 80 -1.45 2.55 -10.82
CA PHE A 80 -0.65 1.86 -9.82
C PHE A 80 -1.09 2.26 -8.42
N ILE A 81 -1.20 3.57 -8.16
CA ILE A 81 -1.64 4.10 -6.87
C ILE A 81 -3.08 3.67 -6.58
N ASP A 82 -3.97 3.73 -7.57
CA ASP A 82 -5.36 3.33 -7.40
C ASP A 82 -5.50 1.87 -7.00
N LYS A 83 -4.75 0.98 -7.65
CA LYS A 83 -4.77 -0.45 -7.31
C LYS A 83 -4.35 -0.68 -5.86
N ILE A 84 -3.26 -0.03 -5.45
CA ILE A 84 -2.77 -0.16 -4.07
C ILE A 84 -3.78 0.44 -3.11
N SER A 85 -4.36 1.60 -3.43
CA SER A 85 -5.35 2.27 -2.58
C SER A 85 -6.59 1.41 -2.35
N GLN A 86 -7.10 0.77 -3.39
CA GLN A 86 -8.26 -0.12 -3.29
C GLN A 86 -7.95 -1.32 -2.40
N GLN A 87 -6.80 -1.93 -2.62
CA GLN A 87 -6.39 -3.09 -1.82
C GLN A 87 -6.12 -2.69 -0.37
N TYR A 88 -5.47 -1.54 -0.16
CA TYR A 88 -5.21 -1.00 1.17
C TYR A 88 -6.52 -0.77 1.93
N ALA A 89 -7.49 -0.13 1.30
CA ALA A 89 -8.80 0.12 1.91
C ALA A 89 -9.48 -1.19 2.30
N GLY A 90 -9.41 -2.21 1.44
CA GLY A 90 -9.95 -3.53 1.75
C GLY A 90 -9.27 -4.17 2.94
N GLU A 91 -7.94 -4.08 3.03
CA GLU A 91 -7.18 -4.64 4.16
C GLU A 91 -7.51 -3.92 5.47
N VAL A 92 -7.71 -2.60 5.43
CA VAL A 92 -8.12 -1.82 6.60
C VAL A 92 -9.48 -2.29 7.10
N ILE A 93 -10.45 -2.43 6.20
CA ILE A 93 -11.80 -2.87 6.56
C ILE A 93 -11.76 -4.26 7.17
N ILE A 94 -11.02 -5.19 6.58
CA ILE A 94 -10.88 -6.55 7.10
C ILE A 94 -10.26 -6.52 8.50
N GLY A 95 -9.13 -5.81 8.65
CA GLY A 95 -8.41 -5.76 9.91
C GLY A 95 -9.20 -5.10 11.03
N GLU A 96 -9.83 -3.97 10.74
CA GLU A 96 -10.62 -3.27 11.76
C GLU A 96 -11.90 -4.02 12.10
N SER A 97 -12.52 -4.67 11.12
CA SER A 97 -13.70 -5.51 11.35
C SER A 97 -13.40 -6.68 12.26
N GLN A 98 -12.24 -7.32 12.07
CA GLN A 98 -11.82 -8.43 12.92
C GLN A 98 -11.63 -7.99 14.38
N LYS A 99 -11.11 -6.77 14.58
CA LYS A 99 -10.92 -6.23 15.94
C LYS A 99 -12.24 -6.04 16.68
N ILE A 100 -13.34 -5.74 15.98
CA ILE A 100 -14.65 -5.52 16.59
C ILE A 100 -15.58 -6.73 16.47
N GLY A 101 -15.05 -7.88 16.11
CA GLY A 101 -15.81 -9.13 16.14
C GLY A 101 -16.49 -9.51 14.83
N PHE A 102 -16.09 -8.91 13.70
CA PHE A 102 -16.56 -9.34 12.40
C PHE A 102 -15.46 -10.08 11.66
N GLN A 103 -15.85 -11.01 10.81
CA GLN A 103 -14.92 -11.71 9.92
C GLN A 103 -15.40 -11.57 8.48
N PRO A 104 -14.48 -11.42 7.53
CA PRO A 104 -14.86 -11.38 6.13
C PRO A 104 -15.23 -12.78 5.64
N ILE A 105 -16.37 -12.90 4.98
CA ILE A 105 -16.80 -14.16 4.37
C ILE A 105 -16.76 -14.09 2.85
N GLN A 106 -16.67 -12.92 2.29
CA GLN A 106 -16.55 -12.73 0.86
C GLN A 106 -15.89 -11.40 0.55
N TYR A 107 -14.94 -11.42 -0.37
CA TYR A 107 -14.30 -10.22 -0.89
C TYR A 107 -14.25 -10.33 -2.40
N GLN A 108 -14.73 -9.29 -3.08
CA GLN A 108 -14.77 -9.26 -4.54
C GLN A 108 -14.36 -7.89 -5.04
N GLN A 109 -13.43 -7.88 -5.98
CA GLN A 109 -13.07 -6.68 -6.71
C GLN A 109 -13.95 -6.59 -7.96
N ASN A 110 -14.70 -5.52 -8.07
CA ASN A 110 -15.62 -5.31 -9.18
C ASN A 110 -14.90 -4.73 -10.40
N THR A 111 -15.53 -4.88 -11.58
CA THR A 111 -14.92 -4.43 -12.84
C THR A 111 -14.79 -2.91 -12.94
N ASP A 112 -15.59 -2.17 -12.20
CA ASP A 112 -15.55 -0.70 -12.17
C ASP A 112 -14.50 -0.14 -11.21
N GLY A 113 -13.70 -1.02 -10.58
CA GLY A 113 -12.68 -0.62 -9.62
C GLY A 113 -13.15 -0.57 -8.17
N SER A 114 -14.45 -0.74 -7.91
CA SER A 114 -14.95 -0.82 -6.54
C SER A 114 -14.74 -2.21 -5.96
N ASN A 115 -14.85 -2.31 -4.64
CA ASN A 115 -14.73 -3.58 -3.93
C ASN A 115 -16.03 -3.92 -3.22
N THR A 116 -16.35 -5.21 -3.22
CA THR A 116 -17.47 -5.73 -2.44
C THR A 116 -16.91 -6.60 -1.33
N LEU A 117 -17.31 -6.32 -0.10
CA LEU A 117 -16.89 -7.09 1.07
C LEU A 117 -18.11 -7.47 1.88
N VAL A 118 -18.27 -8.76 2.12
CA VAL A 118 -19.34 -9.28 2.98
C VAL A 118 -18.72 -9.71 4.30
N LEU A 119 -19.26 -9.20 5.40
CA LEU A 119 -18.77 -9.48 6.74
C LEU A 119 -19.80 -10.27 7.51
N GLU A 120 -19.32 -11.16 8.37
CA GLU A 120 -20.14 -11.92 9.28
C GLU A 120 -19.67 -11.65 10.71
N ARG A 121 -20.61 -11.41 11.61
CA ARG A 121 -20.27 -11.18 13.00
C ARG A 121 -19.82 -12.47 13.65
N TRP A 122 -18.73 -12.40 14.42
CA TRP A 122 -18.28 -13.54 15.21
C TRP A 122 -19.34 -13.88 16.25
N ASN A 123 -19.72 -15.15 16.27
CA ASN A 123 -20.66 -15.65 17.26
C ASN A 123 -19.87 -16.37 18.35
N ASN A 124 -19.41 -15.62 19.32
CA ASN A 124 -18.69 -16.18 20.47
C ASN A 124 -19.69 -16.69 21.48
N GLN A 125 -19.80 -17.97 21.58
CA GLN A 125 -20.56 -18.61 22.65
C GLN A 125 -19.63 -19.27 23.62
#